data_b0a43ec9ab7e1cd95df6498e9a0b05d8
#
_entry.id   b0a43ec9ab7e1cd95df6498e9a0b05d8
#
_cell.length_a   1.000
_cell.length_b   1.000
_cell.length_c   1.000
_cell.angle_alpha   90.00
_cell.angle_beta   90.00
_cell.angle_gamma   90.00
#
_symmetry.space_group_name_H-M   'P 1'
#
loop_
_entity.id
_entity.type
_entity.pdbx_description
1 polymer ?
#
loop_
_entity_poly.entity_id
_entity_poly.type
_entity_poly.pdbx_seq_one_letter_code
_entity_poly.pdbx_strand_id
1 'polypeptide(L)'
;GLGQTAQVHLARAPDGTRVALKIPKKEVRQDPRLAERFAREVSFSLSLRHPHLVRGLAGVPFGEGAFLALEYFPEGTLEDRLRQGPLPWEEAVKALLHVGEALGFLHERGLLHQDVKPSNVFVGQGVYKLGDLGTLRRVDDPSAEYAGSPHYLAPELFLGARPSPASDAYAFGVLAYEVLTGRRPFQGEDLEALRMAHLLTPPPPAPPPPPLGPAPGAAPAQAPWGP
;
A
#
# COMPACT_ATOMS: atom_id res chain seq x y z
N GLY A 1 16.98 4.10 0.41
CA GLY A 1 16.23 4.87 1.41
C GLY A 1 16.59 4.46 2.84
N LEU A 2 16.48 5.40 3.76
CA LEU A 2 16.70 5.18 5.20
C LEU A 2 15.32 5.07 5.87
N GLY A 3 14.81 3.83 6.05
CA GLY A 3 13.65 3.57 6.87
C GLY A 3 13.96 3.53 8.36
N GLN A 4 12.93 3.54 9.22
CA GLN A 4 13.11 3.44 10.67
C GLN A 4 13.79 2.12 11.09
N THR A 5 13.44 1.01 10.46
CA THR A 5 13.86 -0.35 10.84
C THR A 5 14.88 -0.98 9.90
N ALA A 6 15.00 -0.51 8.67
CA ALA A 6 15.91 -1.07 7.68
C ALA A 6 16.49 0.01 6.75
N GLN A 7 17.61 -0.32 6.13
CA GLN A 7 18.17 0.42 5.00
C GLN A 7 17.78 -0.29 3.70
N VAL A 8 17.37 0.49 2.68
CA VAL A 8 17.05 -0.04 1.36
C VAL A 8 18.04 0.49 0.35
N HIS A 9 18.72 -0.41 -0.34
CA HIS A 9 19.74 -0.12 -1.34
C HIS A 9 19.32 -0.65 -2.71
N LEU A 10 19.63 0.11 -3.76
CA LEU A 10 19.61 -0.45 -5.10
C LEU A 10 20.83 -1.35 -5.26
N ALA A 11 20.60 -2.62 -5.59
CA ALA A 11 21.64 -3.62 -5.80
C ALA A 11 21.45 -4.33 -7.14
N ARG A 12 22.42 -5.12 -7.54
CA ARG A 12 22.35 -6.04 -8.69
C ARG A 12 22.48 -7.47 -8.19
N ALA A 13 21.57 -8.32 -8.62
CA ALA A 13 21.66 -9.75 -8.44
C ALA A 13 22.78 -10.33 -9.35
N PRO A 14 23.25 -11.56 -9.11
CA PRO A 14 24.30 -12.18 -9.92
C PRO A 14 24.00 -12.27 -11.42
N ASP A 15 22.73 -12.34 -11.79
CA ASP A 15 22.25 -12.33 -13.19
C ASP A 15 22.15 -10.92 -13.80
N GLY A 16 22.56 -9.87 -13.05
CA GLY A 16 22.52 -8.48 -13.49
C GLY A 16 21.18 -7.76 -13.22
N THR A 17 20.15 -8.47 -12.75
CA THR A 17 18.84 -7.89 -12.40
C THR A 17 18.96 -6.84 -11.29
N ARG A 18 18.32 -5.68 -11.48
CA ARG A 18 18.24 -4.67 -10.42
C ARG A 18 17.23 -5.11 -9.36
N VAL A 19 17.62 -5.00 -8.10
CA VAL A 19 16.80 -5.37 -6.94
C VAL A 19 16.82 -4.28 -5.88
N ALA A 20 15.75 -4.16 -5.11
CA ALA A 20 15.73 -3.38 -3.89
C ALA A 20 16.18 -4.29 -2.74
N LEU A 21 17.37 -4.04 -2.21
CA LEU A 21 17.97 -4.82 -1.12
C LEU A 21 17.65 -4.15 0.22
N LYS A 22 16.81 -4.77 1.01
CA LYS A 22 16.41 -4.32 2.35
C LYS A 22 17.26 -5.04 3.39
N ILE A 23 18.04 -4.26 4.15
CA ILE A 23 18.94 -4.77 5.20
C ILE A 23 18.45 -4.23 6.55
N PRO A 24 18.07 -5.08 7.52
CA PRO A 24 17.64 -4.64 8.83
C PRO A 24 18.81 -3.98 9.56
N LYS A 25 18.52 -2.87 10.27
CA LYS A 25 19.52 -2.19 11.08
C LYS A 25 20.03 -3.09 12.20
N LYS A 26 21.20 -2.77 12.77
CA LYS A 26 21.80 -3.56 13.86
C LYS A 26 20.87 -3.70 15.05
N GLU A 27 20.19 -2.61 15.42
CA GLU A 27 19.24 -2.57 16.54
C GLU A 27 18.05 -3.50 16.29
N VAL A 28 17.57 -3.59 15.04
CA VAL A 28 16.49 -4.51 14.64
C VAL A 28 16.92 -5.96 14.74
N ARG A 29 18.17 -6.28 14.33
CA ARG A 29 18.70 -7.65 14.43
C ARG A 29 18.95 -8.10 15.86
N GLN A 30 19.19 -7.15 16.77
CA GLN A 30 19.46 -7.42 18.20
C GLN A 30 18.20 -7.47 19.07
N ASP A 31 17.10 -6.86 18.62
CA ASP A 31 15.82 -6.93 19.30
C ASP A 31 15.02 -8.15 18.80
N PRO A 32 14.70 -9.13 19.68
CA PRO A 32 14.02 -10.36 19.27
C PRO A 32 12.67 -10.11 18.57
N ARG A 33 11.89 -9.13 19.02
CA ARG A 33 10.57 -8.81 18.43
C ARG A 33 10.71 -8.21 17.03
N LEU A 34 11.67 -7.29 16.87
CA LEU A 34 11.92 -6.64 15.58
C LEU A 34 12.55 -7.61 14.58
N ALA A 35 13.47 -8.47 15.04
CA ALA A 35 14.07 -9.52 14.23
C ALA A 35 13.01 -10.52 13.74
N GLU A 36 12.09 -10.93 14.62
CA GLU A 36 11.00 -11.82 14.24
C GLU A 36 10.01 -11.15 13.24
N ARG A 37 9.73 -9.84 13.41
CA ARG A 37 8.96 -9.08 12.44
C ARG A 37 9.62 -9.07 11.06
N PHE A 38 10.94 -8.83 11.01
CA PHE A 38 11.70 -8.88 9.76
C PHE A 38 11.69 -10.27 9.15
N ALA A 39 11.85 -11.32 9.96
CA ALA A 39 11.81 -12.70 9.49
C ALA A 39 10.45 -13.08 8.89
N ARG A 40 9.34 -12.61 9.47
CA ARG A 40 8.01 -12.77 8.90
C ARG A 40 7.87 -12.03 7.56
N GLU A 41 8.39 -10.82 7.46
CA GLU A 41 8.43 -10.08 6.19
C GLU A 41 9.15 -10.86 5.10
N VAL A 42 10.33 -11.42 5.41
CA VAL A 42 11.09 -12.28 4.50
C VAL A 42 10.24 -13.48 4.06
N SER A 43 9.65 -14.19 5.03
CA SER A 43 8.83 -15.37 4.77
C SER A 43 7.62 -15.06 3.86
N PHE A 44 6.85 -14.03 4.18
CA PHE A 44 5.69 -13.62 3.36
C PHE A 44 6.10 -13.15 1.97
N SER A 45 7.15 -12.33 1.88
CA SER A 45 7.62 -11.82 0.59
C SER A 45 8.11 -12.95 -0.34
N LEU A 46 8.69 -14.01 0.22
CA LEU A 46 9.15 -15.16 -0.56
C LEU A 46 8.05 -16.18 -0.88
N SER A 47 6.99 -16.28 -0.07
CA SER A 47 5.93 -17.28 -0.24
C SER A 47 4.70 -16.78 -0.98
N LEU A 48 4.31 -15.53 -0.78
CA LEU A 48 3.12 -14.96 -1.43
C LEU A 48 3.42 -14.58 -2.89
N ARG A 49 2.52 -14.97 -3.79
CA ARG A 49 2.62 -14.69 -5.23
C ARG A 49 1.31 -14.14 -5.74
N HIS A 50 1.32 -12.88 -6.16
CA HIS A 50 0.18 -12.21 -6.79
C HIS A 50 0.70 -11.13 -7.75
N PRO A 51 0.04 -10.87 -8.91
CA PRO A 51 0.49 -9.86 -9.87
C PRO A 51 0.63 -8.46 -9.28
N HIS A 52 -0.18 -8.14 -8.28
CA HIS A 52 -0.25 -6.83 -7.62
C HIS A 52 0.31 -6.82 -6.18
N LEU A 53 1.14 -7.80 -5.82
CA LEU A 53 2.02 -7.77 -4.64
C LEU A 53 3.47 -7.62 -5.06
N VAL A 54 4.23 -6.84 -4.29
CA VAL A 54 5.68 -6.73 -4.48
C VAL A 54 6.32 -8.08 -4.20
N ARG A 55 7.09 -8.57 -5.16
CA ARG A 55 7.68 -9.91 -5.11
C ARG A 55 9.00 -9.91 -4.34
N GLY A 56 9.15 -10.81 -3.38
CA GLY A 56 10.43 -11.20 -2.81
C GLY A 56 11.19 -12.15 -3.76
N LEU A 57 12.46 -11.89 -3.94
CA LEU A 57 13.33 -12.64 -4.85
C LEU A 57 14.26 -13.57 -4.09
N ALA A 58 14.85 -13.08 -3.00
CA ALA A 58 15.72 -13.84 -2.10
C ALA A 58 15.71 -13.19 -0.72
N GLY A 59 16.08 -13.93 0.33
CA GLY A 59 16.19 -13.36 1.65
C GLY A 59 16.77 -14.33 2.68
N VAL A 60 17.37 -13.75 3.71
CA VAL A 60 17.85 -14.44 4.92
C VAL A 60 17.18 -13.77 6.10
N PRO A 61 16.37 -14.51 6.89
CA PRO A 61 15.49 -13.90 7.89
C PRO A 61 16.21 -13.42 9.15
N PHE A 62 17.31 -14.05 9.55
CA PHE A 62 17.97 -13.81 10.83
C PHE A 62 19.51 -13.67 10.70
N GLY A 63 20.15 -13.14 11.76
CA GLY A 63 21.59 -13.07 11.91
C GLY A 63 22.21 -11.82 11.28
N GLU A 64 23.54 -11.77 11.29
CA GLU A 64 24.31 -10.63 10.76
C GLU A 64 24.14 -10.47 9.23
N GLY A 65 23.94 -11.58 8.54
CA GLY A 65 23.66 -11.62 7.09
C GLY A 65 22.20 -11.47 6.71
N ALA A 66 21.30 -11.03 7.61
CA ALA A 66 19.89 -10.88 7.32
C ALA A 66 19.65 -9.83 6.23
N PHE A 67 18.86 -10.21 5.21
CA PHE A 67 18.45 -9.31 4.13
C PHE A 67 17.17 -9.80 3.48
N LEU A 68 16.52 -8.91 2.71
CA LEU A 68 15.42 -9.21 1.82
C LEU A 68 15.66 -8.50 0.49
N ALA A 69 15.76 -9.26 -0.60
CA ALA A 69 15.83 -8.73 -1.96
C ALA A 69 14.44 -8.76 -2.57
N LEU A 70 13.98 -7.60 -3.00
CA LEU A 70 12.66 -7.37 -3.61
C LEU A 70 12.83 -6.93 -5.07
N GLU A 71 11.80 -7.13 -5.88
CA GLU A 71 11.74 -6.50 -7.20
C GLU A 71 11.87 -4.97 -7.06
N TYR A 72 12.56 -4.35 -8.02
CA TYR A 72 12.87 -2.92 -7.99
C TYR A 72 11.92 -2.12 -8.89
N PHE A 73 11.40 -1.03 -8.36
CA PHE A 73 10.49 -0.12 -9.04
C PHE A 73 11.18 1.24 -9.28
N PRO A 74 11.70 1.51 -10.49
CA PRO A 74 12.39 2.76 -10.78
C PRO A 74 11.46 3.98 -10.80
N GLU A 75 10.15 3.78 -10.98
CA GLU A 75 9.14 4.84 -10.98
C GLU A 75 8.70 5.26 -9.56
N GLY A 76 9.22 4.58 -8.52
CA GLY A 76 8.94 4.90 -7.13
C GLY A 76 7.59 4.38 -6.64
N THR A 77 6.92 5.19 -5.83
CA THR A 77 5.66 4.85 -5.17
C THR A 77 4.49 5.69 -5.68
N LEU A 78 3.29 5.27 -5.35
CA LEU A 78 2.07 6.06 -5.60
C LEU A 78 2.11 7.40 -4.84
N GLU A 79 2.74 7.47 -3.67
CA GLU A 79 2.97 8.73 -2.96
C GLU A 79 3.84 9.71 -3.78
N ASP A 80 4.90 9.21 -4.43
CA ASP A 80 5.76 10.04 -5.30
C ASP A 80 4.98 10.57 -6.50
N ARG A 81 4.04 9.80 -7.03
CA ARG A 81 3.14 10.23 -8.11
C ARG A 81 2.15 11.29 -7.63
N LEU A 82 1.53 11.10 -6.47
CA LEU A 82 0.57 12.05 -5.89
C LEU A 82 1.20 13.40 -5.51
N ARG A 83 2.49 13.44 -5.19
CA ARG A 83 3.23 14.71 -5.00
C ARG A 83 3.32 15.57 -6.27
N GLN A 84 3.17 14.96 -7.43
CA GLN A 84 3.15 15.65 -8.72
C GLN A 84 1.75 16.16 -9.12
N GLY A 85 0.74 15.80 -8.35
CA GLY A 85 -0.67 16.15 -8.55
C GLY A 85 -1.58 14.91 -8.54
N PRO A 86 -2.90 15.12 -8.65
CA PRO A 86 -3.85 14.03 -8.72
C PRO A 86 -3.61 13.19 -9.98
N LEU A 87 -3.90 11.89 -9.88
CA LEU A 87 -3.81 10.98 -11.02
C LEU A 87 -4.96 11.23 -12.01
N PRO A 88 -4.72 11.03 -13.32
CA PRO A 88 -5.80 10.91 -14.28
C PRO A 88 -6.80 9.83 -13.84
N TRP A 89 -8.09 10.03 -14.10
CA TRP A 89 -9.15 9.13 -13.61
C TRP A 89 -8.91 7.65 -13.94
N GLU A 90 -8.56 7.36 -15.18
CA GLU A 90 -8.30 5.98 -15.62
C GLU A 90 -7.11 5.35 -14.90
N GLU A 91 -6.05 6.13 -14.67
CA GLU A 91 -4.87 5.68 -13.92
C GLU A 91 -5.20 5.48 -12.44
N ALA A 92 -6.00 6.38 -11.84
CA ALA A 92 -6.49 6.25 -10.48
C ALA A 92 -7.31 4.98 -10.28
N VAL A 93 -8.30 4.75 -11.13
CA VAL A 93 -9.13 3.53 -11.09
C VAL A 93 -8.29 2.27 -11.25
N LYS A 94 -7.35 2.27 -12.20
CA LYS A 94 -6.41 1.15 -12.39
C LYS A 94 -5.57 0.87 -11.16
N ALA A 95 -5.01 1.90 -10.54
CA ALA A 95 -4.23 1.76 -9.31
C ALA A 95 -5.07 1.13 -8.18
N LEU A 96 -6.30 1.61 -8.00
CA LEU A 96 -7.22 1.10 -6.98
C LEU A 96 -7.64 -0.34 -7.26
N LEU A 97 -7.91 -0.72 -8.50
CA LEU A 97 -8.21 -2.11 -8.86
C LEU A 97 -7.04 -3.03 -8.49
N HIS A 98 -5.82 -2.69 -8.88
CA HIS A 98 -4.63 -3.49 -8.59
C HIS A 98 -4.40 -3.66 -7.08
N VAL A 99 -4.53 -2.57 -6.30
CA VAL A 99 -4.39 -2.63 -4.83
C VAL A 99 -5.52 -3.42 -4.20
N GLY A 100 -6.76 -3.24 -4.66
CA GLY A 100 -7.93 -3.98 -4.19
C GLY A 100 -7.80 -5.49 -4.42
N GLU A 101 -7.33 -5.91 -5.60
CA GLU A 101 -7.06 -7.32 -5.91
C GLU A 101 -5.97 -7.91 -5.00
N ALA A 102 -4.88 -7.17 -4.76
CA ALA A 102 -3.83 -7.60 -3.85
C ALA A 102 -4.35 -7.76 -2.41
N LEU A 103 -5.17 -6.81 -1.95
CA LEU A 103 -5.74 -6.84 -0.61
C LEU A 103 -6.76 -8.00 -0.46
N GLY A 104 -7.63 -8.20 -1.45
CA GLY A 104 -8.53 -9.35 -1.51
C GLY A 104 -7.80 -10.68 -1.43
N PHE A 105 -6.72 -10.83 -2.21
CA PHE A 105 -5.86 -12.01 -2.18
C PHE A 105 -5.28 -12.31 -0.78
N LEU A 106 -4.89 -11.27 -0.03
CA LEU A 106 -4.42 -11.42 1.35
C LEU A 106 -5.55 -11.84 2.29
N HIS A 107 -6.71 -11.18 2.20
CA HIS A 107 -7.88 -11.47 3.04
C HIS A 107 -8.41 -12.89 2.85
N GLU A 108 -8.46 -13.40 1.61
CA GLU A 108 -8.83 -14.79 1.31
C GLU A 108 -7.91 -15.81 2.00
N ARG A 109 -6.69 -15.42 2.36
CA ARG A 109 -5.68 -16.24 3.06
C ARG A 109 -5.65 -15.99 4.58
N GLY A 110 -6.62 -15.23 5.08
CA GLY A 110 -6.69 -14.85 6.50
C GLY A 110 -5.53 -13.93 6.93
N LEU A 111 -5.00 -13.12 6.01
CA LEU A 111 -3.92 -12.17 6.26
C LEU A 111 -4.43 -10.74 6.20
N LEU A 112 -3.98 -9.90 7.12
CA LEU A 112 -4.22 -8.45 7.16
C LEU A 112 -2.95 -7.72 6.78
N HIS A 113 -3.07 -6.66 5.96
CA HIS A 113 -1.93 -5.83 5.57
C HIS A 113 -1.54 -4.83 6.66
N GLN A 114 -2.52 -4.16 7.24
CA GLN A 114 -2.45 -3.18 8.34
C GLN A 114 -1.78 -1.83 8.01
N ASP A 115 -1.12 -1.65 6.88
CA ASP A 115 -0.48 -0.37 6.51
C ASP A 115 -0.71 -0.04 5.03
N VAL A 116 -1.97 -0.09 4.59
CA VAL A 116 -2.37 0.29 3.23
C VAL A 116 -2.31 1.81 3.11
N LYS A 117 -1.38 2.30 2.27
CA LYS A 117 -1.15 3.73 2.03
C LYS A 117 -0.35 3.94 0.74
N PRO A 118 -0.32 5.17 0.16
CA PRO A 118 0.36 5.43 -1.12
C PRO A 118 1.85 5.09 -1.12
N SER A 119 2.57 5.31 -0.01
CA SER A 119 4.01 5.00 0.07
C SER A 119 4.33 3.50 0.08
N ASN A 120 3.31 2.64 0.28
CA ASN A 120 3.43 1.19 0.21
C ASN A 120 2.88 0.60 -1.11
N VAL A 121 2.49 1.45 -2.05
CA VAL A 121 2.09 1.04 -3.41
C VAL A 121 3.19 1.44 -4.39
N PHE A 122 3.84 0.46 -4.99
CA PHE A 122 4.95 0.65 -5.92
C PHE A 122 4.45 0.69 -7.37
N VAL A 123 5.11 1.52 -8.18
CA VAL A 123 4.70 1.80 -9.56
C VAL A 123 5.77 1.35 -10.53
N GLY A 124 5.40 0.59 -11.54
CA GLY A 124 6.31 0.17 -12.59
C GLY A 124 5.58 -0.31 -13.83
N GLN A 125 5.92 0.27 -14.99
CA GLN A 125 5.39 -0.11 -16.30
C GLN A 125 3.84 -0.15 -16.35
N GLY A 126 3.21 0.83 -15.70
CA GLY A 126 1.75 0.92 -15.62
C GLY A 126 1.08 -0.13 -14.73
N VAL A 127 1.84 -0.85 -13.90
CA VAL A 127 1.33 -1.79 -12.90
C VAL A 127 1.56 -1.19 -11.50
N TYR A 128 0.56 -1.34 -10.63
CA TYR A 128 0.62 -0.95 -9.22
C TYR A 128 0.70 -2.21 -8.37
N LYS A 129 1.63 -2.23 -7.41
CA LYS A 129 1.83 -3.37 -6.52
C LYS A 129 1.90 -2.94 -5.07
N LEU A 130 1.09 -3.59 -4.25
CA LEU A 130 1.10 -3.41 -2.80
C LEU A 130 2.34 -4.10 -2.21
N GLY A 131 3.10 -3.38 -1.42
CA GLY A 131 4.35 -3.85 -0.79
C GLY A 131 4.39 -3.56 0.70
N ASP A 132 5.57 -3.66 1.28
CA ASP A 132 5.83 -3.60 2.72
C ASP A 132 5.02 -4.63 3.52
N LEU A 133 5.38 -5.91 3.33
CA LEU A 133 4.71 -7.03 4.01
C LEU A 133 5.18 -7.24 5.47
N GLY A 134 5.97 -6.30 6.02
CA GLY A 134 6.45 -6.35 7.40
C GLY A 134 5.38 -6.14 8.46
N THR A 135 4.23 -5.58 8.08
CA THR A 135 3.06 -5.39 8.95
C THR A 135 2.02 -6.50 8.84
N LEU A 136 2.21 -7.45 7.90
CA LEU A 136 1.29 -8.58 7.72
C LEU A 136 1.09 -9.38 9.01
N ARG A 137 -0.17 -9.70 9.30
CA ARG A 137 -0.60 -10.55 10.42
C ARG A 137 -1.71 -11.47 9.98
N ARG A 138 -1.82 -12.58 10.68
CA ARG A 138 -3.01 -13.42 10.57
C ARG A 138 -4.19 -12.75 11.29
N VAL A 139 -5.39 -12.94 10.76
CA VAL A 139 -6.64 -12.44 11.36
C VAL A 139 -6.85 -12.98 12.77
N ASP A 140 -6.40 -14.22 13.01
CA ASP A 140 -6.53 -14.94 14.29
C ASP A 140 -5.34 -14.73 15.24
N ASP A 141 -4.36 -13.88 14.90
CA ASP A 141 -3.22 -13.61 15.76
C ASP A 141 -3.64 -12.80 17.01
N PRO A 142 -3.59 -13.39 18.22
CA PRO A 142 -4.01 -12.71 19.45
C PRO A 142 -3.05 -11.58 19.86
N SER A 143 -1.83 -11.59 19.35
CA SER A 143 -0.79 -10.57 19.63
C SER A 143 -0.82 -9.40 18.64
N ALA A 144 -1.81 -9.36 17.75
CA ALA A 144 -1.89 -8.34 16.72
C ALA A 144 -2.12 -6.95 17.33
N GLU A 145 -1.03 -6.26 17.65
CA GLU A 145 -1.03 -4.82 17.83
C GLU A 145 -1.09 -4.15 16.47
N TYR A 146 -1.85 -3.06 16.36
CA TYR A 146 -1.88 -2.28 15.15
C TYR A 146 -0.51 -1.62 14.90
N ALA A 147 -0.01 -1.72 13.67
CA ALA A 147 1.32 -1.25 13.28
C ALA A 147 1.32 -0.25 12.12
N GLY A 148 0.18 0.27 11.73
CA GLY A 148 0.02 1.10 10.53
C GLY A 148 0.14 2.60 10.79
N SER A 149 -0.21 3.38 9.79
CA SER A 149 -0.08 4.84 9.76
C SER A 149 -1.37 5.52 10.25
N PRO A 150 -1.33 6.45 11.22
CA PRO A 150 -2.52 7.05 11.81
C PRO A 150 -3.47 7.72 10.81
N HIS A 151 -2.95 8.26 9.71
CA HIS A 151 -3.76 8.89 8.67
C HIS A 151 -4.71 7.94 7.90
N TYR A 152 -4.48 6.62 8.00
CA TYR A 152 -5.26 5.57 7.33
C TYR A 152 -5.92 4.64 8.34
N LEU A 153 -5.82 4.96 9.64
CA LEU A 153 -6.28 4.13 10.72
C LEU A 153 -7.81 4.12 10.81
N ALA A 154 -8.39 2.92 10.84
CA ALA A 154 -9.83 2.77 11.00
C ALA A 154 -10.31 3.27 12.38
N PRO A 155 -11.51 3.87 12.47
CA PRO A 155 -12.04 4.47 13.70
C PRO A 155 -12.03 3.52 14.89
N GLU A 156 -12.41 2.28 14.69
CA GLU A 156 -12.46 1.24 15.73
C GLU A 156 -11.08 0.92 16.32
N LEU A 157 -10.01 1.09 15.54
CA LEU A 157 -8.64 0.84 16.00
C LEU A 157 -8.16 1.93 16.95
N PHE A 158 -8.61 3.18 16.77
CA PHE A 158 -8.38 4.26 17.73
C PHE A 158 -9.07 3.99 19.08
N LEU A 159 -10.10 3.15 19.09
CA LEU A 159 -10.84 2.73 20.28
C LEU A 159 -10.31 1.42 20.89
N GLY A 160 -9.19 0.90 20.37
CA GLY A 160 -8.55 -0.31 20.88
C GLY A 160 -9.13 -1.63 20.36
N ALA A 161 -9.96 -1.59 19.30
CA ALA A 161 -10.41 -2.81 18.65
C ALA A 161 -9.24 -3.53 17.95
N ARG A 162 -9.41 -4.81 17.72
CA ARG A 162 -8.42 -5.60 16.97
C ARG A 162 -8.48 -5.31 15.47
N PRO A 163 -7.34 -5.34 14.77
CA PRO A 163 -7.32 -5.27 13.30
C PRO A 163 -8.18 -6.37 12.67
N SER A 164 -8.83 -6.03 11.57
CA SER A 164 -9.74 -6.91 10.84
C SER A 164 -9.68 -6.61 9.33
N PRO A 165 -10.26 -7.45 8.46
CA PRO A 165 -10.40 -7.10 7.05
C PRO A 165 -11.16 -5.79 6.83
N ALA A 166 -12.08 -5.42 7.73
CA ALA A 166 -12.80 -4.15 7.65
C ALA A 166 -11.87 -2.95 7.92
N SER A 167 -10.92 -3.08 8.85
CA SER A 167 -9.94 -2.01 9.11
C SER A 167 -8.97 -1.80 7.93
N ASP A 168 -8.57 -2.86 7.23
CA ASP A 168 -7.81 -2.75 5.98
C ASP A 168 -8.66 -2.12 4.86
N ALA A 169 -9.95 -2.50 4.75
CA ALA A 169 -10.87 -1.91 3.79
C ALA A 169 -11.09 -0.41 4.05
N TYR A 170 -11.13 0.00 5.31
CA TYR A 170 -11.18 1.43 5.67
C TYR A 170 -9.92 2.17 5.19
N ALA A 171 -8.74 1.63 5.47
CA ALA A 171 -7.47 2.22 5.01
C ALA A 171 -7.42 2.31 3.48
N PHE A 172 -7.93 1.29 2.77
CA PHE A 172 -8.10 1.31 1.32
C PHE A 172 -9.08 2.41 0.87
N GLY A 173 -10.16 2.65 1.59
CA GLY A 173 -11.10 3.75 1.33
C GLY A 173 -10.43 5.13 1.45
N VAL A 174 -9.60 5.33 2.47
CA VAL A 174 -8.80 6.56 2.64
C VAL A 174 -7.79 6.72 1.49
N LEU A 175 -7.10 5.65 1.12
CA LEU A 175 -6.21 5.61 -0.05
C LEU A 175 -6.98 5.99 -1.33
N ALA A 176 -8.16 5.40 -1.55
CA ALA A 176 -8.98 5.67 -2.72
C ALA A 176 -9.38 7.15 -2.80
N TYR A 177 -9.81 7.72 -1.67
CA TYR A 177 -10.11 9.14 -1.61
C TYR A 177 -8.90 10.01 -1.99
N GLU A 178 -7.72 9.70 -1.42
CA GLU A 178 -6.49 10.46 -1.70
C GLU A 178 -6.06 10.34 -3.16
N VAL A 179 -6.13 9.16 -3.75
CA VAL A 179 -5.80 8.92 -5.16
C VAL A 179 -6.71 9.68 -6.11
N LEU A 180 -8.02 9.71 -5.81
CA LEU A 180 -9.03 10.36 -6.65
C LEU A 180 -9.06 11.89 -6.49
N THR A 181 -8.65 12.42 -5.34
CA THR A 181 -8.77 13.85 -5.03
C THR A 181 -7.42 14.57 -4.91
N GLY A 182 -6.31 13.84 -4.83
CA GLY A 182 -4.98 14.37 -4.56
C GLY A 182 -4.75 14.80 -3.11
N ARG A 183 -5.69 14.54 -2.20
CA ARG A 183 -5.59 14.92 -0.78
C ARG A 183 -6.26 13.89 0.13
N ARG A 184 -5.77 13.75 1.34
CA ARG A 184 -6.37 12.88 2.35
C ARG A 184 -7.72 13.44 2.82
N PRO A 185 -8.71 12.58 3.12
CA PRO A 185 -10.04 13.01 3.60
C PRO A 185 -9.98 13.62 5.00
N PHE A 186 -9.06 13.15 5.84
CA PHE A 186 -8.91 13.58 7.23
C PHE A 186 -7.52 14.14 7.48
N GLN A 187 -7.46 15.23 8.23
CA GLN A 187 -6.22 15.90 8.62
C GLN A 187 -6.32 16.31 10.10
N GLY A 188 -5.18 16.47 10.75
CA GLY A 188 -5.10 16.92 12.14
C GLY A 188 -3.70 17.47 12.41
N GLU A 189 -3.60 18.47 13.28
CA GLU A 189 -2.32 19.08 13.69
C GLU A 189 -1.53 18.13 14.61
N ASP A 190 -2.23 17.24 15.29
CA ASP A 190 -1.69 16.22 16.16
C ASP A 190 -2.48 14.89 16.04
N LEU A 191 -2.04 13.88 16.78
CA LEU A 191 -2.67 12.55 16.76
C LEU A 191 -4.11 12.58 17.28
N GLU A 192 -4.41 13.41 18.29
CA GLU A 192 -5.76 13.49 18.85
C GLU A 192 -6.73 14.19 17.90
N ALA A 193 -6.32 15.29 17.26
CA ALA A 193 -7.11 15.95 16.22
C ALA A 193 -7.39 15.01 15.04
N LEU A 194 -6.41 14.22 14.63
CA LEU A 194 -6.57 13.22 13.57
C LEU A 194 -7.52 12.10 14.00
N ARG A 195 -7.40 11.60 15.23
CA ARG A 195 -8.31 10.61 15.82
C ARG A 195 -9.76 11.11 15.80
N MET A 196 -9.99 12.33 16.26
CA MET A 196 -11.32 12.95 16.27
C MET A 196 -11.88 13.13 14.86
N ALA A 197 -11.03 13.49 13.89
CA ALA A 197 -11.45 13.59 12.50
C ALA A 197 -11.94 12.24 11.95
N HIS A 198 -11.20 11.14 12.17
CA HIS A 198 -11.61 9.80 11.75
C HIS A 198 -12.86 9.27 12.46
N LEU A 199 -13.07 9.66 13.74
CA LEU A 199 -14.22 9.20 14.52
C LEU A 199 -15.52 9.97 14.25
N LEU A 200 -15.43 11.29 14.02
CA LEU A 200 -16.59 12.18 14.11
C LEU A 200 -16.86 12.99 12.84
N THR A 201 -15.88 13.13 11.96
CA THR A 201 -16.04 13.97 10.77
C THR A 201 -16.41 13.12 9.55
N PRO A 202 -17.49 13.41 8.84
CA PRO A 202 -17.76 12.74 7.58
C PRO A 202 -16.68 13.11 6.55
N PRO A 203 -16.28 12.17 5.67
CA PRO A 203 -15.33 12.50 4.62
C PRO A 203 -15.92 13.59 3.70
N PRO A 204 -15.11 14.54 3.23
CA PRO A 204 -15.58 15.51 2.25
C PRO A 204 -16.09 14.83 0.98
N PRO A 205 -17.04 15.43 0.24
CA PRO A 205 -17.49 14.85 -1.03
C PRO A 205 -16.34 14.64 -1.99
N ALA A 206 -16.25 13.44 -2.59
CA ALA A 206 -15.34 13.18 -3.69
C ALA A 206 -15.90 13.82 -4.99
N PRO A 207 -15.05 14.26 -5.93
CA PRO A 207 -15.51 14.73 -7.22
C PRO A 207 -16.26 13.61 -7.95
N PRO A 208 -17.32 13.95 -8.72
CA PRO A 208 -17.98 12.94 -9.52
C PRO A 208 -17.02 12.36 -10.55
N PRO A 209 -17.21 11.10 -10.96
CA PRO A 209 -16.44 10.54 -12.05
C PRO A 209 -16.63 11.38 -13.32
N PRO A 210 -15.62 11.49 -14.19
CA PRO A 210 -15.77 12.15 -15.47
C PRO A 210 -16.91 11.44 -16.26
N PRO A 211 -17.64 12.17 -17.09
CA PRO A 211 -18.68 11.57 -17.92
C PRO A 211 -18.03 10.45 -18.76
N LEU A 212 -18.73 9.32 -18.82
CA LEU A 212 -18.29 8.22 -19.71
C LEU A 212 -18.24 8.78 -21.13
N GLY A 213 -17.05 8.79 -21.72
CA GLY A 213 -16.91 9.10 -23.13
C GLY A 213 -17.77 8.16 -24.00
N PRO A 214 -18.06 8.51 -25.25
CA PRO A 214 -18.78 7.60 -26.14
C PRO A 214 -18.09 6.25 -26.15
N ALA A 215 -18.90 5.19 -26.11
CA ALA A 215 -18.37 3.82 -26.14
C ALA A 215 -17.41 3.65 -27.31
N PRO A 216 -16.28 2.88 -27.14
CA PRO A 216 -15.39 2.60 -28.26
C PRO A 216 -16.18 2.02 -29.44
N GLY A 217 -16.19 2.73 -30.59
CA GLY A 217 -16.97 2.35 -31.76
C GLY A 217 -18.32 3.05 -31.91
N ALA A 218 -18.75 3.89 -30.99
CA ALA A 218 -19.90 4.77 -31.25
C ALA A 218 -19.52 5.81 -32.30
N ALA A 219 -20.15 5.73 -33.46
CA ALA A 219 -20.01 6.76 -34.48
C ALA A 219 -20.41 8.12 -33.88
N PRO A 220 -19.73 9.22 -34.22
CA PRO A 220 -20.14 10.54 -33.78
C PRO A 220 -21.62 10.74 -34.15
N ALA A 221 -22.42 11.15 -33.18
CA ALA A 221 -23.81 11.47 -33.42
C ALA A 221 -23.86 12.47 -34.59
N GLN A 222 -24.39 12.05 -35.72
CA GLN A 222 -24.61 12.95 -36.84
C GLN A 222 -25.55 14.05 -36.34
N ALA A 223 -25.10 15.29 -36.46
CA ALA A 223 -25.96 16.44 -36.17
C ALA A 223 -27.24 16.30 -37.05
N PRO A 224 -28.43 16.44 -36.49
CA PRO A 224 -29.69 16.21 -37.23
C PRO A 224 -29.99 17.28 -38.28
N TRP A 225 -29.09 18.18 -38.56
CA TRP A 225 -29.26 19.26 -39.52
C TRP A 225 -28.12 19.28 -40.52
N GLY A 226 -28.25 18.53 -41.60
CA GLY A 226 -27.53 18.80 -42.84
C GLY A 226 -28.22 19.94 -43.61
N PRO A 227 -27.50 20.60 -44.55
CA PRO A 227 -28.00 21.79 -45.24
C PRO A 227 -29.22 21.54 -46.07
#